data_9d888ecd7acfc2e819dd5c454e934972
#
_entry.id   9d888ecd7acfc2e819dd5c454e934972
#
_cell.length_a   1.000
_cell.length_b   1.000
_cell.length_c   1.000
_cell.angle_alpha   90.00
_cell.angle_beta   90.00
_cell.angle_gamma   90.00
#
_symmetry.space_group_name_H-M   'P 1'
#
loop_
_entity.id
_entity.type
_entity.pdbx_description
1 polymer ?
#
loop_
_entity_poly.entity_id
_entity_poly.type
_entity_poly.pdbx_seq_one_letter_code
_entity_poly.pdbx_strand_id
1 'polypeptide(L)'
;MYKLLEGGIKKLKSALISVITTAGFDLKSPCYKLYEYCCNLLKGVFENDSQFVYIAQLDEDDDEYEPKNWIKANPILEFDSDALENLIPVSRTARDMGGEDLRDFLVKQLDMWIQWSNALYIRDIAVWKACAVLKSLKDFRGMKCYVGLDLSAGGDLTSLAVIIPHMVDGVKKYFIHTHSFIPAQRVDEHIKTDKIPYDLWIEKGLVTVTETLGGIKTDYKYILSYLKDLINEYDLKPQLICYDPHNASAFLSDLEELGMNELSVTQTARVLNDATVDFRLEIMAGNVEIEGEEVGKEGSSIVVPADPLLTWSIANAKTISNSYGEIKIDKELRTERIDPIDAIIDAWTEAMKEEYRPDINEEVNEWLAMYEKYMKGGEE
;
A
#
# COMPACT_ATOMS: atom_id res chain seq x y z
N MET A 1 23.34 -18.77 13.91
CA MET A 1 23.96 -20.12 13.76
C MET A 1 24.99 -20.15 12.60
N TYR A 2 24.67 -19.86 11.35
CA TYR A 2 25.59 -19.92 10.18
C TYR A 2 26.94 -19.22 10.42
N LYS A 3 26.94 -17.93 10.81
CA LYS A 3 28.17 -17.16 11.08
C LYS A 3 29.05 -17.76 12.19
N LEU A 4 28.47 -18.46 13.15
CA LEU A 4 29.23 -19.15 14.22
C LEU A 4 29.94 -20.40 13.66
N LEU A 5 29.27 -21.17 12.83
CA LEU A 5 29.85 -22.33 12.12
C LEU A 5 30.97 -21.88 11.20
N GLU A 6 30.70 -20.86 10.36
CA GLU A 6 31.71 -20.29 9.46
C GLU A 6 32.95 -19.79 10.23
N GLY A 7 32.74 -19.10 11.38
CA GLY A 7 33.82 -18.67 12.26
C GLY A 7 34.64 -19.83 12.84
N GLY A 8 33.96 -20.94 13.18
CA GLY A 8 34.60 -22.14 13.76
C GLY A 8 35.51 -22.89 12.77
N ILE A 9 35.12 -22.95 11.51
CA ILE A 9 35.87 -23.70 10.50
C ILE A 9 37.05 -22.98 9.90
N LYS A 10 37.19 -21.66 10.08
CA LYS A 10 38.27 -20.83 9.50
C LYS A 10 39.69 -21.30 9.83
N LYS A 11 39.86 -22.08 10.90
CA LYS A 11 41.12 -22.64 11.35
C LYS A 11 41.38 -24.07 10.86
N LEU A 12 40.40 -24.69 10.20
CA LEU A 12 40.53 -26.05 9.71
C LEU A 12 41.12 -26.05 8.31
N LYS A 13 42.01 -27.02 8.03
CA LYS A 13 42.66 -27.17 6.71
C LYS A 13 41.66 -27.61 5.63
N SER A 14 40.64 -28.33 6.02
CA SER A 14 39.58 -28.79 5.12
C SER A 14 38.29 -28.82 5.91
N ALA A 15 37.28 -28.08 5.45
CA ALA A 15 35.95 -28.07 6.02
C ALA A 15 34.92 -27.75 4.94
N LEU A 16 33.74 -28.31 5.06
CA LEU A 16 32.62 -28.04 4.19
C LEU A 16 31.42 -27.62 5.04
N ILE A 17 30.76 -26.53 4.66
CA ILE A 17 29.42 -26.18 5.12
C ILE A 17 28.49 -26.37 3.93
N SER A 18 27.49 -27.25 4.06
CA SER A 18 26.43 -27.41 3.10
C SER A 18 25.16 -26.75 3.66
N VAL A 19 24.57 -25.84 2.89
CA VAL A 19 23.31 -25.19 3.21
C VAL A 19 22.28 -25.66 2.17
N ILE A 20 21.21 -26.28 2.64
CA ILE A 20 20.10 -26.72 1.82
C ILE A 20 18.84 -26.09 2.39
N THR A 21 18.10 -25.35 1.59
CA THR A 21 16.91 -24.64 2.02
C THR A 21 15.97 -24.41 0.84
N THR A 22 14.68 -24.29 1.09
CA THR A 22 13.72 -23.67 0.16
C THR A 22 13.84 -22.14 0.24
N ALA A 23 13.11 -21.42 -0.60
CA ALA A 23 12.88 -20.00 -0.45
C ALA A 23 12.21 -19.67 0.89
N GLY A 24 11.88 -18.44 1.10
CA GLY A 24 11.26 -17.97 2.34
C GLY A 24 10.32 -16.78 2.09
N PHE A 25 9.72 -16.31 3.17
CA PHE A 25 8.76 -15.22 3.13
C PHE A 25 9.21 -13.98 3.92
N ASP A 26 10.50 -13.88 4.23
CA ASP A 26 11.14 -12.71 4.84
C ASP A 26 12.34 -12.28 3.98
N LEU A 27 12.11 -11.27 3.15
CA LEU A 27 13.13 -10.69 2.26
C LEU A 27 14.21 -9.90 3.02
N LYS A 28 14.08 -9.71 4.34
CA LYS A 28 15.08 -9.07 5.20
C LYS A 28 15.94 -10.11 5.95
N SER A 29 15.60 -11.38 5.83
CA SER A 29 16.29 -12.46 6.52
C SER A 29 17.76 -12.60 6.10
N PRO A 30 18.61 -13.13 7.00
CA PRO A 30 19.99 -13.50 6.61
C PRO A 30 20.05 -14.52 5.47
N CYS A 31 19.05 -15.38 5.35
CA CYS A 31 18.94 -16.37 4.27
C CYS A 31 18.71 -15.70 2.92
N TYR A 32 17.80 -14.71 2.85
CA TYR A 32 17.59 -13.94 1.63
C TYR A 32 18.83 -13.18 1.18
N LYS A 33 19.54 -12.54 2.12
CA LYS A 33 20.80 -11.86 1.81
C LYS A 33 21.87 -12.80 1.26
N LEU A 34 21.92 -14.04 1.76
CA LEU A 34 22.80 -15.07 1.21
C LEU A 34 22.36 -15.50 -0.19
N TYR A 35 21.05 -15.64 -0.41
CA TYR A 35 20.47 -15.93 -1.71
C TYR A 35 20.82 -14.83 -2.74
N GLU A 36 20.65 -13.54 -2.40
CA GLU A 36 21.05 -12.43 -3.28
C GLU A 36 22.54 -12.49 -3.64
N TYR A 37 23.39 -12.79 -2.66
CA TYR A 37 24.83 -12.98 -2.91
C TYR A 37 25.07 -14.16 -3.86
N CYS A 38 24.38 -15.28 -3.66
CA CYS A 38 24.48 -16.44 -4.53
C CYS A 38 23.99 -16.15 -5.96
N CYS A 39 22.90 -15.44 -6.13
CA CYS A 39 22.44 -14.98 -7.44
C CYS A 39 23.48 -14.10 -8.16
N ASN A 40 24.15 -13.22 -7.43
CA ASN A 40 25.20 -12.36 -7.98
C ASN A 40 26.45 -13.16 -8.38
N LEU A 41 26.78 -14.24 -7.66
CA LEU A 41 27.82 -15.19 -8.08
C LEU A 41 27.45 -15.88 -9.40
N LEU A 42 26.24 -16.38 -9.51
CA LEU A 42 25.77 -17.06 -10.74
C LEU A 42 25.70 -16.11 -11.95
N LYS A 43 25.38 -14.82 -11.70
CA LYS A 43 25.39 -13.76 -12.73
C LYS A 43 26.80 -13.26 -13.08
N GLY A 44 27.84 -13.73 -12.39
CA GLY A 44 29.22 -13.29 -12.62
C GLY A 44 29.52 -11.87 -12.11
N VAL A 45 28.67 -11.31 -11.24
CA VAL A 45 28.90 -10.00 -10.59
C VAL A 45 30.01 -10.12 -9.53
N PHE A 46 30.09 -11.27 -8.87
CA PHE A 46 31.12 -11.62 -7.90
C PHE A 46 31.86 -12.87 -8.34
N GLU A 47 33.09 -13.03 -7.90
CA GLU A 47 33.93 -14.23 -8.09
C GLU A 47 34.24 -14.86 -6.72
N ASN A 48 33.92 -16.13 -6.55
CA ASN A 48 34.30 -16.91 -5.35
C ASN A 48 34.38 -18.42 -5.64
N ASP A 49 35.56 -18.90 -5.99
CA ASP A 49 35.79 -20.30 -6.34
C ASP A 49 35.60 -21.29 -5.17
N SER A 50 35.52 -20.78 -3.95
CA SER A 50 35.27 -21.61 -2.76
C SER A 50 33.80 -21.85 -2.47
N GLN A 51 32.91 -21.23 -3.22
CA GLN A 51 31.44 -21.33 -3.04
C GLN A 51 30.78 -21.97 -4.24
N PHE A 52 30.26 -23.19 -4.03
CA PHE A 52 29.33 -23.81 -4.98
C PHE A 52 27.91 -23.30 -4.74
N VAL A 53 27.20 -22.96 -5.81
CA VAL A 53 25.82 -22.47 -5.76
C VAL A 53 24.98 -23.23 -6.77
N TYR A 54 23.83 -23.70 -6.32
CA TYR A 54 22.77 -24.24 -7.16
C TYR A 54 21.43 -23.66 -6.71
N ILE A 55 20.68 -23.06 -7.62
CA ILE A 55 19.36 -22.47 -7.35
C ILE A 55 18.39 -23.04 -8.39
N ALA A 56 17.31 -23.64 -7.93
CA ALA A 56 16.17 -24.06 -8.73
C ALA A 56 14.97 -23.22 -8.32
N GLN A 57 14.42 -22.41 -9.23
CA GLN A 57 13.31 -21.51 -8.98
C GLN A 57 12.63 -21.12 -10.30
N LEU A 58 11.44 -20.51 -10.23
CA LEU A 58 10.80 -19.88 -11.38
C LEU A 58 11.61 -18.65 -11.82
N ASP A 59 11.50 -18.31 -13.11
CA ASP A 59 11.98 -17.03 -13.62
C ASP A 59 10.99 -15.89 -13.27
N GLU A 60 11.45 -14.64 -13.28
CA GLU A 60 10.64 -13.47 -12.89
C GLU A 60 9.37 -13.29 -13.74
N ASP A 61 9.41 -13.72 -15.01
CA ASP A 61 8.31 -13.59 -15.98
C ASP A 61 7.45 -14.87 -16.09
N ASP A 62 7.73 -15.89 -15.30
CA ASP A 62 6.95 -17.13 -15.33
C ASP A 62 5.61 -16.96 -14.61
N ASP A 63 4.54 -17.50 -15.19
CA ASP A 63 3.27 -17.68 -14.52
C ASP A 63 3.41 -18.80 -13.47
N GLU A 64 3.23 -18.45 -12.21
CA GLU A 64 3.33 -19.36 -11.07
C GLU A 64 2.22 -20.43 -11.03
N TYR A 65 1.15 -20.24 -11.78
CA TYR A 65 0.04 -21.21 -11.86
C TYR A 65 0.09 -22.08 -13.11
N GLU A 66 1.09 -21.91 -13.99
CA GLU A 66 1.29 -22.73 -15.17
C GLU A 66 2.17 -23.95 -14.83
N PRO A 67 1.61 -25.20 -14.80
CA PRO A 67 2.34 -26.38 -14.33
C PRO A 67 3.65 -26.67 -15.05
N LYS A 68 3.76 -26.30 -16.34
CA LYS A 68 5.01 -26.49 -17.10
C LYS A 68 6.19 -25.71 -16.54
N ASN A 69 5.95 -24.58 -15.85
CA ASN A 69 7.00 -23.77 -15.26
C ASN A 69 7.54 -24.38 -13.96
N TRP A 70 6.76 -25.23 -13.26
CA TRP A 70 7.13 -25.79 -11.96
C TRP A 70 8.37 -26.69 -12.00
N ILE A 71 8.68 -27.26 -13.18
CA ILE A 71 9.89 -28.05 -13.41
C ILE A 71 11.15 -27.24 -13.13
N LYS A 72 11.13 -25.91 -13.33
CA LYS A 72 12.28 -25.02 -13.03
C LYS A 72 12.60 -24.97 -11.53
N ALA A 73 11.57 -24.94 -10.69
CA ALA A 73 11.73 -24.99 -9.23
C ALA A 73 11.91 -26.42 -8.71
N ASN A 74 11.31 -27.41 -9.39
CA ASN A 74 11.36 -28.82 -9.03
C ASN A 74 11.85 -29.68 -10.21
N PRO A 75 13.14 -29.74 -10.48
CA PRO A 75 13.66 -30.50 -11.65
C PRO A 75 13.30 -31.96 -11.66
N ILE A 76 12.96 -32.58 -10.52
CA ILE A 76 12.51 -33.94 -10.42
C ILE A 76 11.21 -34.20 -11.21
N LEU A 77 10.35 -33.18 -11.35
CA LEU A 77 9.07 -33.26 -12.06
C LEU A 77 9.25 -33.54 -13.57
N GLU A 78 10.44 -33.28 -14.12
CA GLU A 78 10.76 -33.64 -15.51
C GLU A 78 10.78 -35.18 -15.73
N PHE A 79 11.09 -35.91 -14.67
CA PHE A 79 11.26 -37.38 -14.70
C PHE A 79 10.11 -38.13 -14.03
N ASP A 80 9.17 -37.42 -13.41
CA ASP A 80 8.04 -38.00 -12.66
C ASP A 80 6.74 -37.22 -13.00
N SER A 81 6.04 -37.71 -14.02
CA SER A 81 4.77 -37.17 -14.47
C SER A 81 3.67 -37.28 -13.41
N ASP A 82 3.69 -38.35 -12.61
CA ASP A 82 2.68 -38.57 -11.59
C ASP A 82 2.83 -37.55 -10.46
N ALA A 83 4.07 -37.18 -10.13
CA ALA A 83 4.34 -36.11 -9.16
C ALA A 83 3.85 -34.73 -9.66
N LEU A 84 4.02 -34.42 -10.95
CA LEU A 84 3.49 -33.21 -11.55
C LEU A 84 1.95 -33.17 -11.53
N GLU A 85 1.30 -34.28 -11.93
CA GLU A 85 -0.16 -34.40 -11.89
C GLU A 85 -0.72 -34.25 -10.47
N ASN A 86 -0.02 -34.80 -9.46
CA ASN A 86 -0.41 -34.68 -8.06
C ASN A 86 -0.25 -33.25 -7.52
N LEU A 87 0.66 -32.43 -8.07
CA LEU A 87 0.89 -31.07 -7.63
C LEU A 87 -0.20 -30.11 -8.15
N ILE A 88 -0.87 -30.40 -9.26
CA ILE A 88 -1.93 -29.57 -9.84
C ILE A 88 -3.10 -29.35 -8.87
N PRO A 89 -3.73 -30.38 -8.26
CA PRO A 89 -4.80 -30.17 -7.30
C PRO A 89 -4.32 -29.44 -6.03
N VAL A 90 -3.06 -29.65 -5.61
CA VAL A 90 -2.48 -28.93 -4.48
C VAL A 90 -2.40 -27.44 -4.78
N SER A 91 -1.94 -27.05 -5.98
CA SER A 91 -1.91 -25.66 -6.42
C SER A 91 -3.30 -25.03 -6.42
N ARG A 92 -4.31 -25.72 -6.94
CA ARG A 92 -5.70 -25.24 -6.94
C ARG A 92 -6.22 -25.03 -5.54
N THR A 93 -6.08 -26.03 -4.67
CA THR A 93 -6.52 -25.94 -3.26
C THR A 93 -5.82 -24.78 -2.55
N ALA A 94 -4.51 -24.63 -2.72
CA ALA A 94 -3.75 -23.55 -2.12
C ALA A 94 -4.24 -22.17 -2.59
N ARG A 95 -4.56 -22.05 -3.89
CA ARG A 95 -5.11 -20.84 -4.48
C ARG A 95 -6.52 -20.52 -3.95
N ASP A 96 -7.39 -21.52 -3.87
CA ASP A 96 -8.77 -21.35 -3.38
C ASP A 96 -8.81 -20.99 -1.89
N MET A 97 -7.96 -21.61 -1.07
CA MET A 97 -7.86 -21.32 0.36
C MET A 97 -7.13 -20.01 0.64
N GLY A 98 -6.19 -19.60 -0.23
CA GLY A 98 -5.38 -18.41 -0.04
C GLY A 98 -4.52 -18.45 1.24
N GLY A 99 -4.15 -17.29 1.74
CA GLY A 99 -3.51 -17.18 3.06
C GLY A 99 -2.23 -18.00 3.18
N GLU A 100 -2.10 -18.77 4.26
CA GLU A 100 -0.90 -19.57 4.57
C GLU A 100 -0.70 -20.74 3.59
N ASP A 101 -1.78 -21.32 3.09
CA ASP A 101 -1.71 -22.43 2.13
C ASP A 101 -1.12 -21.97 0.80
N LEU A 102 -1.55 -20.81 0.30
CA LEU A 102 -0.98 -20.21 -0.90
C LEU A 102 0.50 -19.83 -0.69
N ARG A 103 0.81 -19.18 0.43
CA ARG A 103 2.20 -18.86 0.78
C ARG A 103 3.07 -20.12 0.78
N ASP A 104 2.61 -21.17 1.44
CA ASP A 104 3.38 -22.41 1.58
C ASP A 104 3.57 -23.12 0.23
N PHE A 105 2.61 -23.04 -0.64
CA PHE A 105 2.75 -23.54 -2.02
C PHE A 105 3.82 -22.75 -2.78
N LEU A 106 3.72 -21.42 -2.82
CA LEU A 106 4.67 -20.56 -3.53
C LEU A 106 6.10 -20.71 -3.01
N VAL A 107 6.27 -20.75 -1.69
CA VAL A 107 7.59 -20.80 -1.05
C VAL A 107 8.19 -22.21 -1.10
N LYS A 108 7.40 -23.25 -0.81
CA LYS A 108 7.92 -24.61 -0.62
C LYS A 108 7.88 -25.48 -1.89
N GLN A 109 6.95 -25.18 -2.81
CA GLN A 109 6.80 -25.93 -4.05
C GLN A 109 7.42 -25.21 -5.24
N LEU A 110 7.42 -23.86 -5.23
CA LEU A 110 7.94 -23.09 -6.37
C LEU A 110 9.24 -22.34 -6.04
N ASP A 111 9.77 -22.49 -4.83
CA ASP A 111 10.98 -21.82 -4.34
C ASP A 111 10.99 -20.29 -4.59
N MET A 112 9.81 -19.70 -4.52
CA MET A 112 9.63 -18.26 -4.72
C MET A 112 9.91 -17.49 -3.42
N TRP A 113 10.80 -16.52 -3.48
CA TRP A 113 10.96 -15.56 -2.41
C TRP A 113 9.83 -14.54 -2.46
N ILE A 114 8.99 -14.54 -1.45
CA ILE A 114 7.86 -13.62 -1.34
C ILE A 114 7.94 -12.85 -0.02
N GLN A 115 7.46 -11.62 0.00
CA GLN A 115 7.23 -10.93 1.26
C GLN A 115 5.86 -11.32 1.77
N TRP A 116 5.81 -12.08 2.87
CA TRP A 116 4.57 -12.54 3.43
C TRP A 116 4.54 -12.36 4.94
N SER A 117 3.49 -11.71 5.41
CA SER A 117 3.18 -11.62 6.84
C SER A 117 1.66 -11.75 6.99
N ASN A 118 1.21 -12.57 7.92
CA ASN A 118 -0.21 -12.64 8.27
C ASN A 118 -0.74 -11.32 8.81
N ALA A 119 0.17 -10.46 9.23
CA ALA A 119 -0.13 -9.12 9.71
C ALA A 119 -0.20 -8.06 8.59
N LEU A 120 0.14 -8.36 7.32
CA LEU A 120 0.03 -7.36 6.24
C LEU A 120 -1.39 -6.84 6.14
N TYR A 121 -1.51 -5.52 6.06
CA TYR A 121 -2.79 -4.84 5.95
C TYR A 121 -3.49 -5.19 4.62
N ILE A 122 -2.80 -5.06 3.52
CA ILE A 122 -3.22 -5.56 2.20
C ILE A 122 -2.28 -6.70 1.81
N ARG A 123 -2.78 -7.92 1.78
CA ARG A 123 -1.95 -9.11 1.51
C ARG A 123 -1.50 -9.19 0.07
N ASP A 124 -2.40 -8.90 -0.86
CA ASP A 124 -2.12 -8.86 -2.29
C ASP A 124 -2.07 -7.40 -2.75
N ILE A 125 -0.88 -6.91 -3.03
CA ILE A 125 -0.67 -5.53 -3.48
C ILE A 125 -1.23 -5.29 -4.90
N ALA A 126 -1.50 -6.35 -5.69
CA ALA A 126 -2.10 -6.22 -7.00
C ALA A 126 -3.54 -5.66 -6.90
N VAL A 127 -4.27 -6.07 -5.84
CA VAL A 127 -5.61 -5.55 -5.53
C VAL A 127 -5.60 -4.04 -5.32
N TRP A 128 -4.59 -3.53 -4.60
CA TRP A 128 -4.40 -2.08 -4.45
C TRP A 128 -4.05 -1.40 -5.78
N LYS A 129 -3.12 -1.97 -6.54
CA LYS A 129 -2.70 -1.40 -7.83
C LYS A 129 -3.85 -1.32 -8.84
N ALA A 130 -4.83 -2.22 -8.74
CA ALA A 130 -6.04 -2.20 -9.58
C ALA A 130 -6.96 -0.99 -9.30
N CYS A 131 -6.80 -0.30 -8.16
CA CYS A 131 -7.52 0.93 -7.86
C CYS A 131 -6.96 2.15 -8.63
N ALA A 132 -5.84 2.00 -9.36
CA ALA A 132 -5.19 3.11 -10.05
C ALA A 132 -5.98 3.56 -11.29
N VAL A 133 -6.14 4.87 -11.42
CA VAL A 133 -6.85 5.52 -12.53
C VAL A 133 -6.06 6.68 -13.12
N LEU A 134 -6.41 7.08 -14.35
CA LEU A 134 -5.88 8.27 -15.01
C LEU A 134 -6.69 9.53 -14.65
N LYS A 135 -7.05 9.70 -13.38
CA LYS A 135 -7.73 10.88 -12.86
C LYS A 135 -6.81 11.68 -11.94
N SER A 136 -7.09 12.95 -11.79
CA SER A 136 -6.35 13.88 -10.93
C SER A 136 -7.32 14.79 -10.19
N LEU A 137 -6.84 15.61 -9.26
CA LEU A 137 -7.65 16.60 -8.55
C LEU A 137 -8.43 17.55 -9.48
N LYS A 138 -7.96 17.76 -10.73
CA LYS A 138 -8.65 18.58 -11.73
C LYS A 138 -10.04 18.07 -12.09
N ASP A 139 -10.22 16.74 -12.03
CA ASP A 139 -11.48 16.08 -12.35
C ASP A 139 -12.52 16.19 -11.22
N PHE A 140 -12.12 16.67 -10.05
CA PHE A 140 -12.92 16.78 -8.82
C PHE A 140 -13.06 18.21 -8.31
N ARG A 141 -12.92 19.19 -9.21
CA ARG A 141 -13.00 20.60 -8.88
C ARG A 141 -14.34 20.96 -8.25
N GLY A 142 -14.29 21.78 -7.18
CA GLY A 142 -15.48 22.28 -6.48
C GLY A 142 -16.12 21.26 -5.52
N MET A 143 -15.55 20.07 -5.38
CA MET A 143 -16.11 19.01 -4.55
C MET A 143 -15.74 19.14 -3.09
N LYS A 144 -16.60 18.57 -2.23
CA LYS A 144 -16.31 18.36 -0.81
C LYS A 144 -15.18 17.36 -0.64
N CYS A 145 -14.33 17.58 0.36
CA CYS A 145 -13.25 16.66 0.69
C CYS A 145 -13.01 16.55 2.20
N TYR A 146 -12.35 15.48 2.61
CA TYR A 146 -11.84 15.25 3.94
C TYR A 146 -10.32 15.21 3.85
N VAL A 147 -9.64 15.85 4.80
CA VAL A 147 -8.19 15.93 4.81
C VAL A 147 -7.66 15.15 6.00
N GLY A 148 -6.66 14.32 5.79
CA GLY A 148 -5.94 13.62 6.85
C GLY A 148 -4.50 14.07 6.93
N LEU A 149 -3.97 14.15 8.14
CA LEU A 149 -2.60 14.59 8.41
C LEU A 149 -1.93 13.65 9.40
N ASP A 150 -0.87 13.00 8.97
CA ASP A 150 0.07 12.33 9.86
C ASP A 150 1.33 13.18 10.02
N LEU A 151 1.52 13.73 11.22
CA LEU A 151 2.52 14.74 11.55
C LEU A 151 3.72 14.14 12.28
N SER A 152 4.87 14.10 11.63
CA SER A 152 6.13 13.66 12.24
C SER A 152 6.82 14.81 13.00
N ALA A 153 7.25 14.56 14.26
CA ALA A 153 8.02 15.52 15.05
C ALA A 153 9.53 15.51 14.76
N GLY A 154 10.06 14.45 14.19
CA GLY A 154 11.48 14.14 14.31
C GLY A 154 12.26 13.98 13.02
N GLY A 155 11.72 14.34 11.88
CA GLY A 155 12.42 14.19 10.59
C GLY A 155 12.08 12.94 9.83
N ASP A 156 11.05 12.21 10.24
CA ASP A 156 10.35 11.20 9.44
C ASP A 156 9.49 11.88 8.37
N LEU A 157 8.88 11.11 7.46
CA LEU A 157 7.88 11.63 6.55
C LEU A 157 6.71 12.25 7.34
N THR A 158 6.19 13.33 6.81
CA THR A 158 4.89 13.87 7.21
C THR A 158 4.01 13.80 5.99
N SER A 159 2.79 13.31 6.13
CA SER A 159 1.92 13.05 4.98
C SER A 159 0.56 13.74 5.13
N LEU A 160 0.04 14.18 3.99
CA LEU A 160 -1.28 14.72 3.81
C LEU A 160 -2.06 13.82 2.86
N ALA A 161 -3.30 13.52 3.21
CA ALA A 161 -4.25 12.84 2.34
C ALA A 161 -5.48 13.72 2.11
N VAL A 162 -6.00 13.72 0.88
CA VAL A 162 -7.28 14.35 0.51
C VAL A 162 -8.19 13.26 -0.04
N ILE A 163 -9.33 13.05 0.60
CA ILE A 163 -10.35 12.08 0.20
C ILE A 163 -11.57 12.83 -0.30
N ILE A 164 -11.99 12.52 -1.53
CA ILE A 164 -13.14 13.14 -2.19
C ILE A 164 -14.20 12.08 -2.46
N PRO A 165 -15.23 11.97 -1.58
CA PRO A 165 -16.39 11.13 -1.86
C PRO A 165 -17.17 11.70 -3.05
N HIS A 166 -17.56 10.85 -3.99
CA HIS A 166 -18.33 11.24 -5.16
C HIS A 166 -19.17 10.07 -5.68
N MET A 167 -20.19 10.38 -6.50
CA MET A 167 -21.04 9.36 -7.11
C MET A 167 -20.65 9.14 -8.57
N VAL A 168 -20.64 7.88 -8.99
CA VAL A 168 -20.51 7.48 -10.40
C VAL A 168 -21.55 6.41 -10.66
N ASP A 169 -22.51 6.68 -11.55
CA ASP A 169 -23.58 5.76 -11.93
C ASP A 169 -24.36 5.17 -10.72
N GLY A 170 -24.61 6.01 -9.71
CA GLY A 170 -25.30 5.61 -8.48
C GLY A 170 -24.47 4.85 -7.46
N VAL A 171 -23.18 4.65 -7.73
CA VAL A 171 -22.23 4.00 -6.82
C VAL A 171 -21.32 5.05 -6.17
N LYS A 172 -21.19 4.99 -4.85
CA LYS A 172 -20.29 5.86 -4.09
C LYS A 172 -18.84 5.45 -4.32
N LYS A 173 -18.02 6.39 -4.71
CA LYS A 173 -16.59 6.23 -4.92
C LYS A 173 -15.82 7.28 -4.14
N TYR A 174 -14.52 7.02 -3.90
CA TYR A 174 -13.64 7.90 -3.16
C TYR A 174 -12.36 8.10 -3.95
N PHE A 175 -12.17 9.31 -4.44
CA PHE A 175 -10.87 9.69 -5.00
C PHE A 175 -9.93 10.07 -3.88
N ILE A 176 -8.71 9.54 -3.93
CA ILE A 176 -7.68 9.78 -2.90
C ILE A 176 -6.47 10.41 -3.56
N HIS A 177 -6.00 11.51 -3.00
CA HIS A 177 -4.73 12.14 -3.34
C HIS A 177 -3.88 12.22 -2.09
N THR A 178 -2.60 11.84 -2.19
CA THR A 178 -1.63 11.94 -1.11
C THR A 178 -0.45 12.80 -1.52
N HIS A 179 0.17 13.44 -0.53
CA HIS A 179 1.42 14.17 -0.70
C HIS A 179 2.23 14.10 0.59
N SER A 180 3.54 13.97 0.47
CA SER A 180 4.41 13.85 1.63
C SER A 180 5.45 14.96 1.68
N PHE A 181 6.00 15.20 2.88
CA PHE A 181 7.00 16.21 3.15
C PHE A 181 8.18 15.57 3.90
N ILE A 182 9.39 15.97 3.55
CA ILE A 182 10.62 15.47 4.17
C ILE A 182 11.60 16.62 4.43
N PRO A 183 12.28 16.68 5.58
CA PRO A 183 13.33 17.67 5.81
C PRO A 183 14.55 17.42 4.90
N ALA A 184 15.14 18.48 4.37
CA ALA A 184 16.24 18.40 3.39
C ALA A 184 17.42 17.55 3.88
N GLN A 185 17.82 17.68 5.15
CA GLN A 185 18.94 16.90 5.70
C GLN A 185 18.64 15.42 5.91
N ARG A 186 17.37 15.01 5.81
CA ARG A 186 16.94 13.62 5.99
C ARG A 186 16.87 12.84 4.69
N VAL A 187 16.82 13.49 3.54
CA VAL A 187 16.69 12.83 2.23
C VAL A 187 17.78 11.77 2.01
N ASP A 188 19.05 12.16 2.11
CA ASP A 188 20.18 11.25 1.90
C ASP A 188 20.27 10.14 2.95
N GLU A 189 19.85 10.43 4.19
CA GLU A 189 19.79 9.45 5.26
C GLU A 189 18.72 8.40 4.94
N HIS A 190 17.51 8.83 4.57
CA HIS A 190 16.40 7.93 4.27
C HIS A 190 16.63 7.10 3.00
N ILE A 191 17.26 7.65 1.97
CA ILE A 191 17.68 6.86 0.79
C ILE A 191 18.56 5.67 1.22
N LYS A 192 19.50 5.89 2.16
CA LYS A 192 20.41 4.85 2.62
C LYS A 192 19.78 3.86 3.61
N THR A 193 18.95 4.36 4.53
CA THR A 193 18.33 3.54 5.59
C THR A 193 17.14 2.75 5.08
N ASP A 194 16.27 3.41 4.37
CA ASP A 194 15.01 2.82 3.87
C ASP A 194 15.24 2.09 2.53
N LYS A 195 16.36 2.40 1.83
CA LYS A 195 16.74 1.87 0.51
C LYS A 195 15.71 2.15 -0.59
N ILE A 196 15.14 3.32 -0.55
CA ILE A 196 14.03 3.76 -1.39
C ILE A 196 14.48 5.01 -2.17
N PRO A 197 14.05 5.16 -3.45
CA PRO A 197 14.45 6.26 -4.33
C PRO A 197 13.65 7.54 -4.04
N TYR A 198 13.88 8.18 -2.89
CA TYR A 198 13.22 9.45 -2.54
C TYR A 198 13.47 10.56 -3.56
N ASP A 199 14.65 10.57 -4.17
CA ASP A 199 15.03 11.48 -5.25
C ASP A 199 14.06 11.39 -6.45
N LEU A 200 13.69 10.19 -6.88
CA LEU A 200 12.70 9.98 -7.93
C LEU A 200 11.29 10.41 -7.51
N TRP A 201 10.93 10.25 -6.25
CA TRP A 201 9.63 10.66 -5.74
C TRP A 201 9.53 12.19 -5.62
N ILE A 202 10.62 12.84 -5.25
CA ILE A 202 10.75 14.31 -5.26
C ILE A 202 10.62 14.84 -6.70
N GLU A 203 11.33 14.24 -7.66
CA GLU A 203 11.24 14.60 -9.08
C GLU A 203 9.82 14.43 -9.65
N LYS A 204 9.11 13.41 -9.23
CA LYS A 204 7.71 13.16 -9.61
C LYS A 204 6.70 14.06 -8.88
N GLY A 205 7.14 14.90 -7.95
CA GLY A 205 6.27 15.77 -7.19
C GLY A 205 5.40 15.07 -6.15
N LEU A 206 5.77 13.86 -5.72
CA LEU A 206 5.08 13.12 -4.65
C LEU A 206 5.56 13.53 -3.25
N VAL A 207 6.76 14.09 -3.18
CA VAL A 207 7.39 14.53 -1.94
C VAL A 207 7.92 15.95 -2.10
N THR A 208 7.59 16.82 -1.16
CA THR A 208 8.16 18.17 -1.03
C THR A 208 9.28 18.17 0.01
N VAL A 209 10.43 18.70 -0.37
CA VAL A 209 11.57 18.89 0.53
C VAL A 209 11.38 20.21 1.31
N THR A 210 11.48 20.15 2.64
CA THR A 210 11.37 21.34 3.50
C THR A 210 12.77 21.79 3.93
N GLU A 211 13.14 23.03 3.61
CA GLU A 211 14.48 23.58 3.82
C GLU A 211 14.57 24.50 5.06
N THR A 212 13.45 25.02 5.50
CA THR A 212 13.39 25.90 6.68
C THR A 212 13.76 25.15 7.96
N LEU A 213 13.99 25.89 9.05
CA LEU A 213 14.44 25.32 10.33
C LEU A 213 15.75 24.51 10.20
N GLY A 214 16.61 24.89 9.25
CA GLY A 214 17.85 24.19 8.98
C GLY A 214 17.69 22.84 8.28
N GLY A 215 16.50 22.51 7.78
CA GLY A 215 16.22 21.23 7.10
C GLY A 215 16.30 20.00 8.01
N ILE A 216 16.24 20.17 9.34
CA ILE A 216 16.40 19.10 10.33
C ILE A 216 15.04 18.44 10.64
N LYS A 217 13.98 19.23 10.65
CA LYS A 217 12.61 18.80 10.90
C LYS A 217 11.67 19.39 9.88
N THR A 218 10.52 18.77 9.68
CA THR A 218 9.48 19.26 8.77
C THR A 218 8.94 20.60 9.27
N ASP A 219 8.89 21.59 8.37
CA ASP A 219 8.22 22.86 8.63
C ASP A 219 6.77 22.75 8.18
N TYR A 220 5.87 22.79 9.13
CA TYR A 220 4.43 22.65 8.89
C TYR A 220 3.83 23.76 8.03
N LYS A 221 4.52 24.90 7.86
CA LYS A 221 4.10 25.95 6.92
C LYS A 221 4.07 25.47 5.46
N TYR A 222 4.95 24.53 5.09
CA TYR A 222 4.91 23.92 3.76
C TYR A 222 3.62 23.11 3.56
N ILE A 223 3.18 22.38 4.59
CA ILE A 223 1.94 21.60 4.55
C ILE A 223 0.74 22.51 4.38
N LEU A 224 0.69 23.59 5.18
CA LEU A 224 -0.39 24.57 5.10
C LEU A 224 -0.42 25.31 3.76
N SER A 225 0.75 25.71 3.25
CA SER A 225 0.84 26.33 1.93
C SER A 225 0.33 25.37 0.85
N TYR A 226 0.80 24.13 0.86
CA TYR A 226 0.36 23.10 -0.09
C TYR A 226 -1.15 22.87 -0.02
N LEU A 227 -1.73 22.75 1.18
CA LEU A 227 -3.17 22.57 1.35
C LEU A 227 -3.96 23.79 0.83
N LYS A 228 -3.49 25.01 1.14
CA LYS A 228 -4.09 26.25 0.62
C LYS A 228 -4.05 26.29 -0.91
N ASP A 229 -2.92 25.93 -1.49
CA ASP A 229 -2.73 25.92 -2.94
C ASP A 229 -3.69 24.89 -3.60
N LEU A 230 -3.84 23.69 -3.03
CA LEU A 230 -4.80 22.70 -3.52
C LEU A 230 -6.24 23.21 -3.45
N ILE A 231 -6.63 23.80 -2.32
CA ILE A 231 -7.98 24.32 -2.14
C ILE A 231 -8.26 25.42 -3.16
N ASN A 232 -7.33 26.37 -3.34
CA ASN A 232 -7.52 27.48 -4.27
C ASN A 232 -7.47 27.03 -5.74
N GLU A 233 -6.52 26.14 -6.09
CA GLU A 233 -6.36 25.69 -7.47
C GLU A 233 -7.54 24.84 -7.95
N TYR A 234 -8.04 23.96 -7.07
CA TYR A 234 -9.11 23.02 -7.44
C TYR A 234 -10.48 23.37 -6.84
N ASP A 235 -10.60 24.53 -6.17
CA ASP A 235 -11.85 24.96 -5.52
C ASP A 235 -12.42 23.90 -4.57
N LEU A 236 -11.53 23.15 -3.86
CA LEU A 236 -11.94 22.09 -2.95
C LEU A 236 -12.68 22.67 -1.73
N LYS A 237 -13.60 21.88 -1.17
CA LYS A 237 -14.40 22.27 0.00
C LYS A 237 -14.12 21.34 1.18
N PRO A 238 -13.02 21.53 1.92
CA PRO A 238 -12.72 20.72 3.09
C PRO A 238 -13.86 20.77 4.12
N GLN A 239 -14.33 19.61 4.52
CA GLN A 239 -15.36 19.47 5.55
C GLN A 239 -14.72 19.35 6.93
N LEU A 240 -13.67 18.52 7.02
CA LEU A 240 -12.90 18.28 8.22
C LEU A 240 -11.44 18.06 7.87
N ILE A 241 -10.55 18.48 8.78
CA ILE A 241 -9.15 18.11 8.81
C ILE A 241 -8.95 17.18 10.01
N CYS A 242 -8.64 15.90 9.71
CA CYS A 242 -8.43 14.86 10.70
C CYS A 242 -6.93 14.67 10.93
N TYR A 243 -6.47 14.62 12.18
CA TYR A 243 -5.04 14.54 12.49
C TYR A 243 -4.77 13.78 13.79
N ASP A 244 -3.58 13.15 13.88
CA ASP A 244 -3.08 12.63 15.14
C ASP A 244 -2.74 13.79 16.09
N PRO A 245 -3.33 13.87 17.30
CA PRO A 245 -3.01 14.91 18.27
C PRO A 245 -1.55 14.87 18.75
N HIS A 246 -0.85 13.76 18.55
CA HIS A 246 0.57 13.67 18.84
C HIS A 246 1.34 14.54 17.83
N ASN A 247 2.14 15.48 18.32
CA ASN A 247 2.90 16.46 17.51
C ASN A 247 2.10 17.60 16.86
N ALA A 248 0.77 17.64 16.97
CA ALA A 248 -0.05 18.64 16.29
C ALA A 248 -0.09 20.00 16.99
N SER A 249 0.30 20.13 18.25
CA SER A 249 0.11 21.33 19.06
C SER A 249 0.68 22.64 18.46
N ALA A 250 1.80 22.54 17.73
CA ALA A 250 2.39 23.72 17.06
C ALA A 250 1.70 24.06 15.73
N PHE A 251 0.89 23.16 15.20
CA PHE A 251 0.20 23.29 13.92
C PHE A 251 -1.25 23.76 14.07
N LEU A 252 -1.85 23.52 15.24
CA LEU A 252 -3.26 23.83 15.50
C LEU A 252 -3.58 25.33 15.36
N SER A 253 -2.73 26.20 15.89
CA SER A 253 -2.94 27.64 15.77
C SER A 253 -2.94 28.12 14.32
N ASP A 254 -2.15 27.48 13.48
CA ASP A 254 -2.07 27.80 12.06
C ASP A 254 -3.29 27.24 11.29
N LEU A 255 -3.86 26.10 11.72
CA LEU A 255 -5.11 25.55 11.19
C LEU A 255 -6.32 26.41 11.56
N GLU A 256 -6.40 26.88 12.81
CA GLU A 256 -7.45 27.80 13.26
C GLU A 256 -7.49 29.07 12.42
N GLU A 257 -6.32 29.62 12.01
CA GLU A 257 -6.23 30.79 11.11
C GLU A 257 -6.84 30.52 9.73
N LEU A 258 -6.90 29.25 9.29
CA LEU A 258 -7.54 28.86 8.03
C LEU A 258 -9.06 28.86 8.12
N GLY A 259 -9.63 28.92 9.33
CA GLY A 259 -11.08 28.82 9.56
C GLY A 259 -11.68 27.49 9.16
N MET A 260 -10.87 26.40 9.14
CA MET A 260 -11.33 25.06 8.81
C MET A 260 -11.73 24.30 10.08
N ASN A 261 -12.73 23.42 9.94
CA ASN A 261 -13.09 22.52 11.02
C ASN A 261 -12.01 21.43 11.16
N GLU A 262 -11.62 21.15 12.38
CA GLU A 262 -10.60 20.17 12.71
C GLU A 262 -11.13 19.08 13.65
N LEU A 263 -10.56 17.87 13.54
CA LEU A 263 -10.88 16.73 14.37
C LEU A 263 -9.60 15.96 14.75
N SER A 264 -9.32 15.90 16.05
CA SER A 264 -8.24 15.04 16.55
C SER A 264 -8.66 13.56 16.54
N VAL A 265 -7.85 12.71 15.93
CA VAL A 265 -8.06 11.27 15.82
C VAL A 265 -7.06 10.55 16.71
N THR A 266 -7.53 9.97 17.79
CA THR A 266 -6.66 9.24 18.73
C THR A 266 -6.17 7.93 18.11
N GLN A 267 -4.85 7.71 18.07
CA GLN A 267 -4.17 6.60 17.40
C GLN A 267 -4.27 5.27 18.17
N THR A 268 -5.49 4.89 18.58
CA THR A 268 -5.76 3.62 19.26
C THR A 268 -6.53 2.66 18.35
N ALA A 269 -6.32 1.35 18.51
CA ALA A 269 -7.07 0.35 17.78
C ALA A 269 -8.60 0.53 17.93
N ARG A 270 -9.06 0.96 19.08
CA ARG A 270 -10.49 1.20 19.34
C ARG A 270 -11.07 2.32 18.47
N VAL A 271 -10.33 3.40 18.26
CA VAL A 271 -10.80 4.55 17.47
C VAL A 271 -10.67 4.30 15.98
N LEU A 272 -9.56 3.65 15.58
CA LEU A 272 -9.23 3.44 14.17
C LEU A 272 -9.80 2.15 13.57
N ASN A 273 -10.39 1.25 14.41
CA ASN A 273 -10.86 -0.05 13.95
C ASN A 273 -11.77 0.03 12.74
N ASP A 274 -12.85 0.81 12.85
CA ASP A 274 -13.89 0.87 11.81
C ASP A 274 -13.31 1.44 10.51
N ALA A 275 -12.53 2.52 10.59
CA ALA A 275 -11.86 3.10 9.43
C ALA A 275 -10.86 2.14 8.79
N THR A 276 -10.08 1.42 9.62
CA THR A 276 -9.09 0.45 9.13
C THR A 276 -9.75 -0.74 8.42
N VAL A 277 -10.84 -1.27 8.99
CA VAL A 277 -11.58 -2.41 8.41
C VAL A 277 -12.30 -1.97 7.14
N ASP A 278 -13.04 -0.85 7.20
CA ASP A 278 -13.86 -0.36 6.11
C ASP A 278 -13.01 0.01 4.88
N PHE A 279 -11.92 0.77 5.07
CA PHE A 279 -11.02 1.12 3.97
C PHE A 279 -10.44 -0.12 3.25
N ARG A 280 -10.06 -1.16 4.02
CA ARG A 280 -9.61 -2.42 3.44
C ARG A 280 -10.70 -3.12 2.64
N LEU A 281 -11.93 -3.13 3.15
CA LEU A 281 -13.06 -3.75 2.45
C LEU A 281 -13.39 -3.01 1.16
N GLU A 282 -13.35 -1.68 1.17
CA GLU A 282 -13.56 -0.85 -0.01
C GLU A 282 -12.48 -1.07 -1.10
N ILE A 283 -11.21 -1.27 -0.71
CA ILE A 283 -10.14 -1.68 -1.64
C ILE A 283 -10.47 -3.05 -2.24
N MET A 284 -10.95 -4.00 -1.43
CA MET A 284 -11.20 -5.37 -1.85
C MET A 284 -12.48 -5.54 -2.65
N ALA A 285 -13.53 -4.75 -2.36
CA ALA A 285 -14.85 -4.87 -2.96
C ALA A 285 -14.84 -4.74 -4.50
N GLY A 286 -13.90 -3.97 -5.05
CA GLY A 286 -13.74 -3.79 -6.49
C GLY A 286 -13.03 -4.94 -7.22
N ASN A 287 -12.60 -5.98 -6.51
CA ASN A 287 -11.74 -7.04 -7.04
C ASN A 287 -12.30 -8.45 -6.74
N VAL A 288 -13.59 -8.57 -6.46
CA VAL A 288 -14.21 -9.87 -6.17
C VAL A 288 -14.78 -10.46 -7.45
N GLU A 289 -14.32 -11.66 -7.82
CA GLU A 289 -14.90 -12.50 -8.86
C GLU A 289 -16.07 -13.28 -8.25
N ILE A 290 -17.29 -13.06 -8.73
CA ILE A 290 -18.46 -13.83 -8.33
C ILE A 290 -18.93 -14.66 -9.51
N GLU A 291 -18.96 -16.00 -9.33
CA GLU A 291 -19.47 -17.00 -10.31
C GLU A 291 -18.78 -16.97 -11.70
N GLY A 292 -17.48 -16.60 -11.76
CA GLY A 292 -16.72 -16.58 -13.03
C GLY A 292 -16.98 -15.33 -13.89
N GLU A 293 -17.80 -14.40 -13.45
CA GLU A 293 -17.89 -13.06 -14.02
C GLU A 293 -17.05 -12.08 -13.18
N GLU A 294 -16.19 -11.32 -13.84
CA GLU A 294 -15.43 -10.24 -13.18
C GLU A 294 -16.41 -9.14 -12.71
N VAL A 295 -17.00 -9.37 -11.55
CA VAL A 295 -17.79 -8.35 -10.87
C VAL A 295 -16.80 -7.38 -10.24
N GLY A 296 -16.57 -6.26 -10.86
CA GLY A 296 -15.75 -5.23 -10.24
C GLY A 296 -14.72 -4.49 -11.09
N LYS A 297 -14.53 -4.80 -12.38
CA LYS A 297 -13.63 -3.98 -13.23
C LYS A 297 -14.07 -2.53 -13.40
N GLU A 298 -15.32 -2.22 -13.16
CA GLU A 298 -15.82 -0.84 -13.02
C GLU A 298 -16.00 -0.39 -11.57
N GLY A 299 -15.68 -1.24 -10.59
CA GLY A 299 -16.29 -1.26 -9.27
C GLY A 299 -15.44 -0.91 -8.09
N SER A 300 -14.11 -0.75 -8.14
CA SER A 300 -13.42 -0.30 -6.93
C SER A 300 -14.02 1.03 -6.47
N SER A 301 -14.50 1.07 -5.23
CA SER A 301 -14.92 2.32 -4.61
C SER A 301 -13.74 3.25 -4.36
N ILE A 302 -12.54 2.70 -4.26
CA ILE A 302 -11.30 3.47 -4.11
C ILE A 302 -10.72 3.77 -5.49
N VAL A 303 -10.42 5.03 -5.74
CA VAL A 303 -9.87 5.57 -6.99
C VAL A 303 -8.65 6.42 -6.66
N VAL A 304 -7.49 6.03 -7.14
CA VAL A 304 -6.22 6.75 -6.84
C VAL A 304 -5.42 7.00 -8.11
N PRO A 305 -4.65 8.09 -8.21
CA PRO A 305 -3.60 8.19 -9.21
C PRO A 305 -2.55 7.11 -8.97
N ALA A 306 -1.81 6.71 -9.99
CA ALA A 306 -0.68 5.81 -9.83
C ALA A 306 0.41 6.47 -8.97
N ASP A 307 0.43 6.15 -7.68
CA ASP A 307 1.35 6.70 -6.69
C ASP A 307 2.25 5.58 -6.12
N PRO A 308 3.54 5.55 -6.50
CA PRO A 308 4.48 4.55 -6.01
C PRO A 308 4.85 4.72 -4.53
N LEU A 309 4.82 5.95 -3.98
CA LEU A 309 5.07 6.20 -2.56
C LEU A 309 3.93 5.64 -1.71
N LEU A 310 2.68 5.94 -2.08
CA LEU A 310 1.52 5.40 -1.40
C LEU A 310 1.45 3.87 -1.53
N THR A 311 1.75 3.33 -2.70
CA THR A 311 1.81 1.87 -2.92
C THR A 311 2.84 1.21 -2.01
N TRP A 312 4.02 1.81 -1.86
CA TRP A 312 5.05 1.32 -0.95
C TRP A 312 4.63 1.45 0.51
N SER A 313 3.98 2.54 0.90
CA SER A 313 3.44 2.74 2.24
C SER A 313 2.42 1.66 2.62
N ILE A 314 1.49 1.35 1.73
CA ILE A 314 0.49 0.28 1.92
C ILE A 314 1.13 -1.10 2.03
N ALA A 315 2.16 -1.37 1.21
CA ALA A 315 2.90 -2.64 1.28
C ALA A 315 3.67 -2.83 2.59
N ASN A 316 4.01 -1.74 3.29
CA ASN A 316 4.66 -1.77 4.61
C ASN A 316 3.66 -1.86 5.77
N ALA A 317 2.40 -1.45 5.54
CA ALA A 317 1.39 -1.41 6.59
C ALA A 317 1.03 -2.81 7.08
N LYS A 318 1.04 -3.00 8.40
CA LYS A 318 0.65 -4.22 9.08
C LYS A 318 -0.52 -3.97 10.00
N THR A 319 -1.30 -5.01 10.23
CA THR A 319 -2.43 -4.97 11.17
C THR A 319 -1.96 -5.43 12.54
N ILE A 320 -2.19 -4.61 13.55
CA ILE A 320 -2.06 -5.01 14.95
C ILE A 320 -3.43 -4.98 15.61
N SER A 321 -3.66 -5.88 16.57
CA SER A 321 -4.93 -5.98 17.29
C SER A 321 -4.74 -5.81 18.78
N ASN A 322 -5.76 -5.26 19.44
CA ASN A 322 -5.85 -5.24 20.89
C ASN A 322 -6.53 -6.54 21.42
N SER A 323 -6.68 -6.64 22.74
CA SER A 323 -7.30 -7.79 23.39
C SER A 323 -8.78 -8.02 23.06
N TYR A 324 -9.44 -7.04 22.45
CA TYR A 324 -10.84 -7.11 22.03
C TYR A 324 -11.01 -7.47 20.56
N GLY A 325 -9.89 -7.68 19.82
CA GLY A 325 -9.91 -7.96 18.39
C GLY A 325 -10.05 -6.73 17.50
N GLU A 326 -10.09 -5.52 18.08
CA GLU A 326 -10.08 -4.26 17.32
C GLU A 326 -8.70 -4.04 16.72
N ILE A 327 -8.64 -3.59 15.47
CA ILE A 327 -7.41 -3.46 14.69
C ILE A 327 -7.08 -2.01 14.35
N LYS A 328 -5.79 -1.77 14.16
CA LYS A 328 -5.26 -0.59 13.48
C LYS A 328 -4.06 -0.97 12.63
N ILE A 329 -3.65 -0.10 11.73
CA ILE A 329 -2.37 -0.27 11.03
C ILE A 329 -1.20 0.15 11.92
N ASP A 330 -0.04 -0.46 11.65
CA ASP A 330 1.24 -0.13 12.30
C ASP A 330 2.39 -0.59 11.38
N LYS A 331 3.59 -0.19 11.69
CA LYS A 331 4.82 -0.62 11.01
C LYS A 331 5.62 -1.60 11.87
N GLU A 332 6.28 -2.56 11.24
CA GLU A 332 7.14 -3.50 11.97
C GLU A 332 8.50 -2.89 12.29
N LEU A 333 9.07 -2.17 11.34
CA LEU A 333 10.38 -1.54 11.45
C LEU A 333 10.27 -0.02 11.34
N ARG A 334 11.18 0.68 12.02
CA ARG A 334 11.25 2.15 11.94
C ARG A 334 11.58 2.67 10.53
N THR A 335 12.16 1.83 9.68
CA THR A 335 12.46 2.15 8.28
C THR A 335 11.29 1.91 7.33
N GLU A 336 10.20 1.32 7.82
CA GLU A 336 8.95 1.15 7.08
C GLU A 336 8.08 2.37 7.32
N ARG A 337 7.94 3.21 6.30
CA ARG A 337 7.11 4.41 6.39
C ARG A 337 5.69 4.09 5.99
N ILE A 338 4.75 4.37 6.89
CA ILE A 338 3.31 4.20 6.65
C ILE A 338 2.56 5.52 6.73
N ASP A 339 3.27 6.63 6.85
CA ASP A 339 2.72 7.97 7.02
C ASP A 339 1.66 8.34 5.96
N PRO A 340 1.81 8.01 4.64
CA PRO A 340 0.75 8.25 3.66
C PRO A 340 -0.55 7.46 3.93
N ILE A 341 -0.46 6.19 4.32
CA ILE A 341 -1.67 5.41 4.64
C ILE A 341 -2.25 5.79 6.01
N ASP A 342 -1.44 6.16 6.99
CA ASP A 342 -1.93 6.69 8.28
C ASP A 342 -2.75 7.96 8.06
N ALA A 343 -2.26 8.91 7.25
CA ALA A 343 -3.02 10.10 6.87
C ALA A 343 -4.35 9.76 6.19
N ILE A 344 -4.39 8.72 5.34
CA ILE A 344 -5.64 8.25 4.73
C ILE A 344 -6.60 7.73 5.80
N ILE A 345 -6.13 6.87 6.71
CA ILE A 345 -6.99 6.28 7.75
C ILE A 345 -7.56 7.36 8.68
N ASP A 346 -6.77 8.40 9.01
CA ASP A 346 -7.27 9.52 9.80
C ASP A 346 -8.43 10.24 9.10
N ALA A 347 -8.29 10.58 7.82
CA ALA A 347 -9.38 11.18 7.04
C ALA A 347 -10.55 10.22 6.83
N TRP A 348 -10.27 8.91 6.70
CA TRP A 348 -11.28 7.90 6.45
C TRP A 348 -12.27 7.75 7.60
N THR A 349 -11.84 8.03 8.85
CA THR A 349 -12.73 8.02 10.03
C THR A 349 -13.99 8.86 9.82
N GLU A 350 -13.93 9.88 8.99
CA GLU A 350 -15.04 10.77 8.69
C GLU A 350 -15.54 10.65 7.24
N ALA A 351 -14.64 10.47 6.27
CA ALA A 351 -15.01 10.35 4.86
C ALA A 351 -15.97 9.17 4.59
N MET A 352 -15.80 8.03 5.29
CA MET A 352 -16.69 6.87 5.17
C MET A 352 -18.14 7.16 5.60
N LYS A 353 -18.33 8.13 6.50
CA LYS A 353 -19.64 8.52 7.06
C LYS A 353 -20.41 9.47 6.15
N GLU A 354 -19.76 10.03 5.09
CA GLU A 354 -20.46 10.95 4.18
C GLU A 354 -21.63 10.23 3.54
N GLU A 355 -22.83 10.71 3.84
CA GLU A 355 -24.05 10.25 3.19
C GLU A 355 -24.26 11.08 1.92
N TYR A 356 -24.37 10.42 0.77
CA TYR A 356 -24.82 11.09 -0.43
C TYR A 356 -26.31 11.42 -0.27
N ARG A 357 -26.59 12.69 -0.14
CA ARG A 357 -27.95 13.23 -0.32
C ARG A 357 -27.94 13.92 -1.67
N PRO A 358 -28.74 13.45 -2.65
CA PRO A 358 -28.90 14.18 -3.90
C PRO A 358 -29.25 15.63 -3.57
N ASP A 359 -28.64 16.59 -4.27
CA ASP A 359 -29.01 17.99 -4.10
C ASP A 359 -30.50 18.10 -4.39
N ILE A 360 -31.26 18.71 -3.47
CA ILE A 360 -32.71 18.90 -3.65
C ILE A 360 -33.00 19.54 -5.01
N ASN A 361 -32.07 20.36 -5.53
CA ASN A 361 -32.17 20.95 -6.86
C ASN A 361 -31.99 19.92 -7.98
N GLU A 362 -31.14 18.90 -7.82
CA GLU A 362 -31.02 17.80 -8.80
C GLU A 362 -32.27 16.93 -8.81
N GLU A 363 -32.79 16.55 -7.63
CA GLU A 363 -34.06 15.83 -7.53
C GLU A 363 -35.22 16.63 -8.14
N VAL A 364 -35.28 17.93 -7.87
CA VAL A 364 -36.32 18.81 -8.45
C VAL A 364 -36.14 18.93 -9.96
N ASN A 365 -34.94 19.03 -10.47
CA ASN A 365 -34.67 19.11 -11.91
C ASN A 365 -34.97 17.79 -12.62
N GLU A 366 -34.65 16.65 -12.04
CA GLU A 366 -35.04 15.33 -12.56
C GLU A 366 -36.54 15.14 -12.54
N TRP A 367 -37.23 15.56 -11.45
CA TRP A 367 -38.67 15.53 -11.37
C TRP A 367 -39.31 16.46 -12.42
N LEU A 368 -38.78 17.67 -12.60
CA LEU A 368 -39.25 18.60 -13.63
C LEU A 368 -39.07 18.04 -15.04
N ALA A 369 -37.92 17.42 -15.33
CA ALA A 369 -37.65 16.79 -16.61
C ALA A 369 -38.60 15.60 -16.87
N MET A 370 -38.89 14.81 -15.84
CA MET A 370 -39.86 13.72 -15.93
C MET A 370 -41.31 14.24 -16.14
N TYR A 371 -41.65 15.30 -15.43
CA TYR A 371 -42.97 15.96 -15.57
C TYR A 371 -43.13 16.58 -16.96
N GLU A 372 -42.14 17.28 -17.48
CA GLU A 372 -42.18 17.81 -18.85
C GLU A 372 -42.30 16.72 -19.92
N LYS A 373 -41.62 15.58 -19.72
CA LYS A 373 -41.74 14.41 -20.60
C LYS A 373 -43.12 13.80 -20.58
N TYR A 374 -43.74 13.72 -19.39
CA TYR A 374 -45.12 13.24 -19.23
C TYR A 374 -46.14 14.18 -19.88
N MET A 375 -45.97 15.49 -19.71
CA MET A 375 -46.89 16.49 -20.31
C MET A 375 -46.77 16.55 -21.83
N LYS A 376 -45.57 16.31 -22.41
CA LYS A 376 -45.36 16.26 -23.88
C LYS A 376 -45.82 14.93 -24.51
N GLY A 377 -45.87 13.84 -23.74
CA GLY A 377 -46.32 12.53 -24.21
C GLY A 377 -47.85 12.29 -24.10
N GLY A 378 -48.58 13.27 -23.60
CA GLY A 378 -50.08 13.22 -23.49
C GLY A 378 -50.83 13.91 -24.63
N GLU A 379 -50.14 14.31 -25.70
CA GLU A 379 -50.70 14.93 -26.92
C GLU A 379 -50.65 14.03 -28.16
N GLU A 380 -50.62 12.69 -27.98
CA GLU A 380 -50.84 11.75 -29.10
C GLU A 380 -52.16 10.96 -28.90
#